data_23f331719b8f85fd1e81001ee4234392
#
_entry.id   23f331719b8f85fd1e81001ee4234392
#
_cell.length_a   1.000
_cell.length_b   1.000
_cell.length_c   1.000
_cell.angle_alpha   90.00
_cell.angle_beta   90.00
_cell.angle_gamma   90.00
#
_symmetry.space_group_name_H-M   'P 1'
#
loop_
_entity.id
_entity.type
_entity.pdbx_description
1 polymer ?
#
loop_
_entity_poly.entity_id
_entity_poly.type
_entity_poly.pdbx_seq_one_letter_code
_entity_poly.pdbx_strand_id
1 'polypeptide(L)'
;MTNGSCVANSSFGSQDKPAQFNTVLEKGTGFDLWRRIARQDPSFGHPEKFIGDPEKSNWMSATVTTLDEKIVPYIEKICRRDPFSGGVVTGGIVTAKDSNWLLSWTFNRQPQFRAQPDNELCGWLYGLFTDVPGNYVKKTLRECTGKEVCMEWLYHLGVPESQIEELAEKSANTVPCMMPYITAFFMPRAAGDRPDVVPEGAVNFAFIGQFAETPRDTIFTTEYSMRTGMEAVYTLCNIDRGVPEVWGSAFDIRDLLNATTLIRDGKPITDMDMNPLEKLALHEGIEKLKGTDLYGLLAAFGVIPSDDADAPAPATGAVYPGMH
;
A
#
# COMPACT_ATOMS: atom_id res chain seq x y z
N MET A 1 -19.41 6.96 0.04
CA MET A 1 -18.61 7.37 1.21
C MET A 1 -17.16 7.40 0.81
N THR A 2 -16.50 8.48 1.07
CA THR A 2 -15.07 8.64 0.81
C THR A 2 -14.29 8.33 2.08
N ASN A 3 -13.01 8.08 1.98
CA ASN A 3 -12.10 8.03 3.13
C ASN A 3 -12.16 9.31 3.99
N GLY A 4 -12.71 10.38 3.48
CA GLY A 4 -12.99 11.59 4.23
C GLY A 4 -13.86 11.39 5.47
N SER A 5 -14.75 10.39 5.46
CA SER A 5 -15.53 10.05 6.66
C SER A 5 -14.67 9.45 7.78
N CYS A 6 -13.62 8.70 7.43
CA CYS A 6 -12.67 8.21 8.42
C CYS A 6 -11.80 9.35 8.96
N VAL A 7 -11.39 10.26 8.09
CA VAL A 7 -10.58 11.42 8.47
C VAL A 7 -11.35 12.39 9.37
N ALA A 8 -12.66 12.51 9.18
CA ALA A 8 -13.49 13.36 10.03
C ALA A 8 -13.53 12.91 11.50
N ASN A 9 -13.29 11.62 11.76
CA ASN A 9 -13.24 11.05 13.11
C ASN A 9 -11.82 10.93 13.67
N SER A 10 -10.82 11.43 12.97
CA SER A 10 -9.43 11.42 13.39
C SER A 10 -8.96 12.82 13.75
N SER A 11 -7.94 12.89 14.58
CA SER A 11 -7.26 14.14 14.85
C SER A 11 -5.75 13.98 14.74
N PHE A 12 -5.11 15.11 14.47
CA PHE A 12 -3.66 15.19 14.41
C PHE A 12 -3.10 15.49 15.80
N GLY A 13 -2.02 14.80 16.12
CA GLY A 13 -1.16 15.16 17.23
C GLY A 13 -0.09 16.15 16.79
N SER A 14 0.95 16.25 17.60
CA SER A 14 2.14 17.03 17.28
C SER A 14 3.36 16.34 17.85
N GLN A 15 4.54 16.94 17.66
CA GLN A 15 5.77 16.50 18.29
C GLN A 15 5.58 16.27 19.81
N ASP A 16 4.81 17.11 20.47
CA ASP A 16 4.64 17.14 21.94
C ASP A 16 3.31 16.57 22.43
N LYS A 17 2.42 16.15 21.51
CA LYS A 17 1.08 15.69 21.86
C LYS A 17 0.71 14.41 21.10
N PRO A 18 0.01 13.47 21.76
CA PRO A 18 -0.60 12.36 21.07
C PRO A 18 -1.70 12.81 20.11
N ALA A 19 -1.97 12.01 19.09
CA ALA A 19 -3.19 12.13 18.29
C ALA A 19 -4.39 11.67 19.11
N GLN A 20 -5.52 12.35 18.96
CA GLN A 20 -6.76 11.90 19.57
C GLN A 20 -7.36 10.76 18.77
N PHE A 21 -7.97 9.82 19.44
CA PHE A 21 -8.65 8.70 18.84
C PHE A 21 -10.12 8.70 19.24
N ASN A 22 -10.98 8.87 18.27
CA ASN A 22 -12.42 8.77 18.46
C ASN A 22 -12.92 7.43 17.92
N THR A 23 -13.31 6.53 18.81
CA THR A 23 -13.88 5.21 18.48
C THR A 23 -15.38 5.25 18.27
N VAL A 24 -16.03 6.37 18.57
CA VAL A 24 -17.48 6.54 18.47
C VAL A 24 -17.84 7.06 17.08
N LEU A 25 -18.74 6.37 16.39
CA LEU A 25 -19.31 6.86 15.15
C LEU A 25 -20.22 8.06 15.43
N GLU A 26 -19.80 9.20 14.95
CA GLU A 26 -20.58 10.43 15.09
C GLU A 26 -21.86 10.36 14.25
N LYS A 27 -22.94 10.85 14.85
CA LYS A 27 -24.25 10.97 14.17
C LYS A 27 -24.12 11.86 12.93
N GLY A 28 -24.63 11.35 11.80
CA GLY A 28 -24.59 12.07 10.52
C GLY A 28 -23.34 11.83 9.69
N THR A 29 -22.36 11.04 10.17
CA THR A 29 -21.25 10.59 9.33
C THR A 29 -21.74 9.63 8.25
N GLY A 30 -20.93 9.43 7.22
CA GLY A 30 -21.25 8.46 6.17
C GLY A 30 -21.41 7.04 6.68
N PHE A 31 -20.65 6.63 7.71
CA PHE A 31 -20.80 5.32 8.34
C PHE A 31 -22.10 5.21 9.14
N ASP A 32 -22.48 6.24 9.88
CA ASP A 32 -23.77 6.27 10.57
C ASP A 32 -24.95 6.20 9.57
N LEU A 33 -24.86 6.91 8.47
CA LEU A 33 -25.86 6.85 7.41
C LEU A 33 -25.96 5.44 6.82
N TRP A 34 -24.83 4.83 6.47
CA TRP A 34 -24.81 3.46 5.95
C TRP A 34 -25.41 2.47 6.95
N ARG A 35 -25.07 2.56 8.24
CA ARG A 35 -25.69 1.75 9.29
C ARG A 35 -27.22 1.88 9.34
N ARG A 36 -27.71 3.11 9.24
CA ARG A 36 -29.16 3.36 9.28
C ARG A 36 -29.87 2.79 8.06
N ILE A 37 -29.28 2.93 6.88
CA ILE A 37 -29.83 2.38 5.63
C ILE A 37 -29.83 0.86 5.70
N ALA A 38 -28.71 0.23 6.01
CA ALA A 38 -28.56 -1.21 6.06
C ALA A 38 -29.43 -1.89 7.13
N ARG A 39 -29.80 -1.18 8.20
CA ARG A 39 -30.81 -1.69 9.19
C ARG A 39 -32.19 -1.75 8.63
N GLN A 40 -32.53 -0.90 7.69
CA GLN A 40 -33.86 -0.90 7.05
C GLN A 40 -33.90 -1.92 5.92
N ASP A 41 -32.82 -2.06 5.18
CA ASP A 41 -32.72 -3.00 4.08
C ASP A 41 -31.31 -3.62 4.03
N PRO A 42 -31.16 -4.90 4.42
CA PRO A 42 -29.86 -5.58 4.41
C PRO A 42 -29.21 -5.73 3.01
N SER A 43 -29.95 -5.54 1.93
CA SER A 43 -29.40 -5.55 0.56
C SER A 43 -28.36 -4.43 0.35
N PHE A 44 -28.38 -3.40 1.20
CA PHE A 44 -27.40 -2.33 1.23
C PHE A 44 -26.12 -2.68 2.01
N GLY A 45 -25.86 -3.94 2.25
CA GLY A 45 -24.63 -4.44 2.86
C GLY A 45 -24.67 -4.56 4.39
N HIS A 46 -23.56 -5.00 4.95
CA HIS A 46 -23.42 -5.30 6.37
C HIS A 46 -22.31 -4.47 7.03
N PRO A 47 -22.56 -3.18 7.33
CA PRO A 47 -21.54 -2.26 7.85
C PRO A 47 -20.84 -2.75 9.14
N GLU A 48 -21.53 -3.50 9.99
CA GLU A 48 -20.97 -4.01 11.23
C GLU A 48 -19.79 -4.98 11.02
N LYS A 49 -19.70 -5.60 9.85
CA LYS A 49 -18.53 -6.42 9.46
C LYS A 49 -17.25 -5.61 9.36
N PHE A 50 -17.37 -4.33 9.06
CA PHE A 50 -16.24 -3.43 8.80
C PHE A 50 -15.99 -2.48 9.96
N ILE A 51 -17.04 -1.93 10.53
CA ILE A 51 -16.98 -0.83 11.49
C ILE A 51 -17.61 -1.17 12.85
N GLY A 52 -17.99 -2.43 13.07
CA GLY A 52 -18.55 -2.88 14.34
C GLY A 52 -17.53 -2.93 15.47
N ASP A 53 -16.27 -3.16 15.15
CA ASP A 53 -15.16 -3.23 16.10
C ASP A 53 -14.05 -2.23 15.69
N PRO A 54 -14.10 -0.99 16.20
CA PRO A 54 -13.13 0.03 15.85
C PRO A 54 -11.72 -0.32 16.30
N GLU A 55 -11.54 -1.10 17.34
CA GLU A 55 -10.22 -1.51 17.85
C GLU A 55 -9.47 -2.39 16.84
N LYS A 56 -10.18 -3.18 16.05
CA LYS A 56 -9.61 -4.06 15.02
C LYS A 56 -9.46 -3.38 13.66
N SER A 57 -10.07 -2.22 13.46
CA SER A 57 -10.19 -1.59 12.14
C SER A 57 -9.50 -0.23 12.06
N ASN A 58 -8.57 0.06 12.92
CA ASN A 58 -7.84 1.32 12.91
C ASN A 58 -6.35 1.12 12.69
N TRP A 59 -5.67 2.17 12.36
CA TRP A 59 -4.23 2.31 12.45
C TRP A 59 -3.86 3.73 12.85
N MET A 60 -2.60 3.93 13.20
CA MET A 60 -2.03 5.24 13.42
C MET A 60 -0.97 5.52 12.37
N SER A 61 -1.13 6.62 11.68
CA SER A 61 -0.19 7.13 10.70
C SER A 61 0.63 8.26 11.32
N ALA A 62 1.84 8.47 10.84
CA ALA A 62 2.63 9.65 11.19
C ALA A 62 3.45 10.12 10.01
N THR A 63 3.61 11.43 9.90
CA THR A 63 4.55 12.05 8.98
C THR A 63 5.78 12.47 9.76
N VAL A 64 6.93 12.02 9.33
CA VAL A 64 8.23 12.42 9.88
C VAL A 64 8.93 13.30 8.86
N THR A 65 9.26 14.52 9.27
CA THR A 65 10.14 15.41 8.52
C THR A 65 11.48 15.45 9.23
N THR A 66 12.54 15.00 8.57
CA THR A 66 13.90 15.14 9.11
C THR A 66 14.47 16.47 8.71
N LEU A 67 15.02 17.16 9.69
CA LEU A 67 15.63 18.50 9.54
C LEU A 67 17.15 18.45 9.55
N ASP A 68 17.73 17.25 9.64
CA ASP A 68 19.15 17.03 9.84
C ASP A 68 19.63 15.82 9.03
N GLU A 69 20.78 15.98 8.38
CA GLU A 69 21.44 14.92 7.61
C GLU A 69 21.85 13.70 8.45
N LYS A 70 21.89 13.82 9.78
CA LYS A 70 22.29 12.71 10.66
C LYS A 70 21.38 11.48 10.60
N ILE A 71 20.12 11.63 10.25
CA ILE A 71 19.18 10.51 10.15
C ILE A 71 19.24 9.84 8.78
N VAL A 72 19.58 10.58 7.73
CA VAL A 72 19.58 10.09 6.34
C VAL A 72 20.42 8.81 6.15
N PRO A 73 21.64 8.67 6.70
CA PRO A 73 22.43 7.47 6.53
C PRO A 73 21.76 6.19 7.08
N TYR A 74 20.97 6.30 8.14
CA TYR A 74 20.22 5.16 8.68
C TYR A 74 19.08 4.75 7.76
N ILE A 75 18.41 5.74 7.13
CA ILE A 75 17.38 5.49 6.13
C ILE A 75 17.97 4.81 4.90
N GLU A 76 19.07 5.33 4.37
CA GLU A 76 19.77 4.77 3.20
C GLU A 76 20.23 3.33 3.44
N LYS A 77 20.77 3.04 4.62
CA LYS A 77 21.19 1.69 5.00
C LYS A 77 20.07 0.66 4.89
N ILE A 78 18.87 1.02 5.28
CA ILE A 78 17.70 0.12 5.24
C ILE A 78 17.05 0.12 3.87
N CYS A 79 16.80 1.30 3.30
CA CYS A 79 16.16 1.44 1.99
C CYS A 79 17.08 1.08 0.83
N ARG A 80 18.40 0.95 1.08
CA ARG A 80 19.44 0.62 0.09
C ARG A 80 19.46 1.56 -1.11
N ARG A 81 19.11 2.81 -0.90
CA ARG A 81 19.12 3.88 -1.91
C ARG A 81 19.21 5.25 -1.26
N ASP A 82 19.77 6.19 -1.99
CA ASP A 82 19.72 7.60 -1.65
C ASP A 82 18.30 8.14 -1.92
N PRO A 83 17.60 8.70 -0.93
CA PRO A 83 16.24 9.23 -1.11
C PRO A 83 16.20 10.49 -1.97
N PHE A 84 17.29 11.20 -2.15
CA PHE A 84 17.37 12.45 -2.93
C PHE A 84 17.73 12.24 -4.41
N SER A 85 18.19 11.06 -4.77
CA SER A 85 18.66 10.76 -6.13
C SER A 85 17.97 9.54 -6.73
N GLY A 86 18.24 9.34 -8.02
CA GLY A 86 17.79 8.17 -8.76
C GLY A 86 16.46 8.33 -9.47
N GLY A 87 16.15 7.36 -10.33
CA GLY A 87 14.95 7.34 -11.17
C GLY A 87 13.69 6.83 -10.48
N VAL A 88 13.82 6.22 -9.30
CA VAL A 88 12.70 5.63 -8.57
C VAL A 88 11.90 6.71 -7.85
N VAL A 89 10.69 6.96 -8.30
CA VAL A 89 9.81 7.98 -7.73
C VAL A 89 9.15 7.49 -6.45
N THR A 90 8.69 6.24 -6.44
CA THR A 90 8.03 5.62 -5.29
C THR A 90 9.02 4.76 -4.51
N GLY A 91 9.02 4.91 -3.20
CA GLY A 91 9.75 4.02 -2.31
C GLY A 91 8.97 2.73 -2.07
N GLY A 92 9.66 1.63 -1.88
CA GLY A 92 9.06 0.45 -1.31
C GLY A 92 8.66 0.69 0.15
N ILE A 93 7.72 -0.10 0.65
CA ILE A 93 7.37 -0.09 2.07
C ILE A 93 8.38 -1.00 2.80
N VAL A 94 8.95 -0.48 3.86
CA VAL A 94 9.77 -1.24 4.81
C VAL A 94 8.92 -1.51 6.03
N THR A 95 8.81 -2.78 6.42
CA THR A 95 8.12 -3.18 7.66
C THR A 95 9.14 -3.75 8.64
N ALA A 96 9.17 -3.24 9.85
CA ALA A 96 10.00 -3.78 10.91
C ALA A 96 9.40 -5.09 11.42
N LYS A 97 10.04 -6.22 11.09
CA LYS A 97 9.57 -7.57 11.43
C LYS A 97 9.30 -7.75 12.93
N ASP A 98 10.17 -7.19 13.75
CA ASP A 98 10.13 -7.38 15.20
C ASP A 98 9.45 -6.20 15.93
N SER A 99 8.79 -5.32 15.20
CA SER A 99 8.03 -4.21 15.78
C SER A 99 6.72 -4.69 16.41
N ASN A 100 6.55 -4.41 17.71
CA ASN A 100 5.29 -4.66 18.41
C ASN A 100 4.11 -3.91 17.79
N TRP A 101 4.36 -2.74 17.17
CA TRP A 101 3.35 -1.95 16.47
C TRP A 101 3.13 -2.39 15.02
N LEU A 102 3.90 -3.37 14.53
CA LEU A 102 4.00 -3.66 13.10
C LEU A 102 4.30 -2.38 12.32
N LEU A 103 5.32 -1.63 12.78
CA LEU A 103 5.68 -0.33 12.23
C LEU A 103 6.22 -0.48 10.81
N SER A 104 5.65 0.29 9.92
CA SER A 104 6.04 0.34 8.51
C SER A 104 6.28 1.79 8.08
N TRP A 105 7.15 2.00 7.10
CA TRP A 105 7.43 3.32 6.55
C TRP A 105 7.79 3.27 5.08
N THR A 106 7.66 4.42 4.43
CA THR A 106 8.08 4.61 3.04
C THR A 106 8.67 6.00 2.86
N PHE A 107 9.69 6.07 2.01
CA PHE A 107 10.28 7.32 1.53
C PHE A 107 10.24 7.32 0.01
N ASN A 108 9.45 8.21 -0.56
CA ASN A 108 9.50 8.49 -1.98
C ASN A 108 10.76 9.29 -2.31
N ARG A 109 11.05 9.48 -3.59
CA ARG A 109 12.14 10.37 -4.00
C ARG A 109 11.88 11.79 -3.49
N GLN A 110 12.91 12.39 -2.89
CA GLN A 110 12.88 13.73 -2.32
C GLN A 110 13.40 14.79 -3.31
N PRO A 111 12.91 16.03 -3.27
CA PRO A 111 11.75 16.46 -2.51
C PRO A 111 10.46 15.84 -3.07
N GLN A 112 9.55 15.46 -2.18
CA GLN A 112 8.26 14.86 -2.56
C GLN A 112 7.21 15.94 -2.87
N PHE A 113 7.30 17.08 -2.24
CA PHE A 113 6.35 18.18 -2.38
C PHE A 113 7.03 19.42 -2.96
N ARG A 114 6.29 20.21 -3.76
CA ARG A 114 6.82 21.41 -4.42
C ARG A 114 7.40 22.46 -3.46
N ALA A 115 6.83 22.57 -2.27
CA ALA A 115 7.26 23.53 -1.25
C ALA A 115 8.24 22.93 -0.23
N GLN A 116 8.64 21.70 -0.40
CA GLN A 116 9.58 21.03 0.50
C GLN A 116 10.99 21.57 0.22
N PRO A 117 11.73 22.01 1.24
CA PRO A 117 13.14 22.37 1.11
C PRO A 117 13.97 21.19 0.63
N ASP A 118 14.99 21.47 -0.17
CA ASP A 118 15.86 20.44 -0.78
C ASP A 118 16.69 19.67 0.26
N ASN A 119 16.89 20.24 1.44
CA ASN A 119 17.63 19.63 2.55
C ASN A 119 16.72 18.89 3.57
N GLU A 120 15.44 18.85 3.34
CA GLU A 120 14.49 18.15 4.21
C GLU A 120 14.03 16.84 3.57
N LEU A 121 13.92 15.79 4.37
CA LEU A 121 13.38 14.51 3.95
C LEU A 121 12.05 14.29 4.66
N CYS A 122 10.99 14.13 3.87
CA CYS A 122 9.65 13.85 4.37
C CYS A 122 9.31 12.37 4.14
N GLY A 123 9.00 11.67 5.20
CA GLY A 123 8.60 10.27 5.19
C GLY A 123 7.23 10.06 5.80
N TRP A 124 6.63 8.95 5.40
CA TRP A 124 5.37 8.49 5.98
C TRP A 124 5.59 7.15 6.66
N LEU A 125 5.08 7.03 7.87
CA LEU A 125 5.09 5.79 8.63
C LEU A 125 3.70 5.50 9.22
N TYR A 126 3.45 4.24 9.54
CA TYR A 126 2.22 3.82 10.19
C TYR A 126 2.44 2.57 11.06
N GLY A 127 1.62 2.44 12.08
CA GLY A 127 1.55 1.27 12.93
C GLY A 127 0.12 0.71 12.97
N LEU A 128 -0.01 -0.60 12.91
CA LEU A 128 -1.31 -1.27 12.90
C LEU A 128 -1.77 -1.67 14.31
N PHE A 129 -0.85 -2.00 15.20
CA PHE A 129 -1.19 -2.41 16.56
C PHE A 129 -1.06 -1.22 17.51
N THR A 130 -2.15 -0.47 17.64
CA THR A 130 -2.16 0.80 18.35
C THR A 130 -2.29 0.65 19.86
N ASP A 131 -2.64 -0.54 20.35
CA ASP A 131 -2.96 -0.83 21.76
C ASP A 131 -1.86 -1.56 22.55
N VAL A 132 -0.74 -1.86 21.91
CA VAL A 132 0.37 -2.56 22.54
C VAL A 132 1.55 -1.62 22.77
N PRO A 133 2.35 -1.81 23.84
CA PRO A 133 3.57 -1.04 24.05
C PRO A 133 4.60 -1.29 22.95
N GLY A 134 5.33 -0.23 22.55
CA GLY A 134 6.43 -0.32 21.62
C GLY A 134 7.62 -1.13 22.15
N ASN A 135 8.57 -1.39 21.28
CA ASN A 135 9.80 -2.09 21.64
C ASN A 135 10.74 -1.21 22.46
N TYR A 136 10.90 0.03 22.06
CA TYR A 136 11.72 1.04 22.71
C TYR A 136 10.88 1.92 23.64
N VAL A 137 9.82 2.55 23.08
CA VAL A 137 8.86 3.35 23.84
C VAL A 137 7.85 2.42 24.51
N LYS A 138 7.89 2.38 25.86
CA LYS A 138 7.05 1.46 26.66
C LYS A 138 5.63 1.98 26.88
N LYS A 139 5.07 2.66 25.89
CA LYS A 139 3.68 3.13 25.83
C LYS A 139 2.97 2.53 24.62
N THR A 140 1.64 2.50 24.65
CA THR A 140 0.86 2.13 23.48
C THR A 140 1.02 3.21 22.39
N LEU A 141 0.96 2.81 21.12
CA LEU A 141 1.13 3.76 20.01
C LEU A 141 0.15 4.93 20.10
N ARG A 142 -1.09 4.68 20.51
CA ARG A 142 -2.13 5.70 20.67
C ARG A 142 -1.85 6.75 21.75
N GLU A 143 -1.02 6.42 22.74
CA GLU A 143 -0.65 7.33 23.84
C GLU A 143 0.63 8.11 23.53
N CYS A 144 1.32 7.77 22.44
CA CYS A 144 2.59 8.37 22.08
C CYS A 144 2.41 9.77 21.48
N THR A 145 3.28 10.67 21.91
CA THR A 145 3.52 11.94 21.22
C THR A 145 4.26 11.70 19.90
N GLY A 146 4.30 12.70 19.03
CA GLY A 146 5.06 12.57 17.80
C GLY A 146 6.55 12.29 18.04
N LYS A 147 7.16 12.93 19.05
CA LYS A 147 8.54 12.64 19.46
C LYS A 147 8.72 11.16 19.82
N GLU A 148 7.82 10.60 20.61
CA GLU A 148 7.89 9.19 21.03
C GLU A 148 7.70 8.24 19.85
N VAL A 149 6.80 8.54 18.92
CA VAL A 149 6.66 7.77 17.67
C VAL A 149 7.96 7.82 16.85
N CYS A 150 8.60 8.98 16.77
CA CYS A 150 9.89 9.14 16.11
C CYS A 150 10.99 8.31 16.80
N MET A 151 11.03 8.32 18.13
CA MET A 151 12.00 7.53 18.90
C MET A 151 11.89 6.03 18.62
N GLU A 152 10.69 5.49 18.58
CA GLU A 152 10.44 4.09 18.21
C GLU A 152 10.89 3.78 16.79
N TRP A 153 10.60 4.69 15.84
CA TRP A 153 11.06 4.54 14.46
C TRP A 153 12.59 4.57 14.34
N LEU A 154 13.28 5.50 15.02
CA LEU A 154 14.75 5.59 15.03
C LEU A 154 15.37 4.33 15.62
N TYR A 155 14.77 3.74 16.66
CA TYR A 155 15.19 2.46 17.21
C TYR A 155 15.15 1.36 16.13
N HIS A 156 14.07 1.26 15.37
CA HIS A 156 13.95 0.28 14.29
C HIS A 156 14.84 0.59 13.07
N LEU A 157 15.28 1.82 12.89
CA LEU A 157 16.33 2.18 11.92
C LEU A 157 17.73 1.73 12.36
N GLY A 158 17.90 1.31 13.62
CA GLY A 158 19.18 0.91 14.18
C GLY A 158 20.05 2.08 14.62
N VAL A 159 19.45 3.20 14.95
CA VAL A 159 20.14 4.32 15.62
C VAL A 159 20.57 3.88 17.03
N PRO A 160 21.81 4.20 17.47
CA PRO A 160 22.24 3.92 18.83
C PRO A 160 21.30 4.56 19.86
N GLU A 161 20.90 3.79 20.88
CA GLU A 161 19.91 4.26 21.88
C GLU A 161 20.30 5.58 22.55
N SER A 162 21.61 5.81 22.74
CA SER A 162 22.13 7.07 23.32
C SER A 162 21.89 8.31 22.47
N GLN A 163 21.52 8.17 21.20
CA GLN A 163 21.28 9.26 20.24
C GLN A 163 19.80 9.44 19.90
N ILE A 164 18.96 8.45 20.20
CA ILE A 164 17.56 8.41 19.76
C ILE A 164 16.79 9.64 20.25
N GLU A 165 16.87 9.94 21.54
CA GLU A 165 16.09 11.04 22.11
C GLU A 165 16.51 12.40 21.53
N GLU A 166 17.81 12.64 21.41
CA GLU A 166 18.34 13.89 20.86
C GLU A 166 17.94 14.06 19.39
N LEU A 167 18.06 13.02 18.58
CA LEU A 167 17.69 13.08 17.15
C LEU A 167 16.18 13.27 16.98
N ALA A 168 15.35 12.59 17.76
CA ALA A 168 13.91 12.75 17.69
C ALA A 168 13.46 14.16 18.07
N GLU A 169 14.16 14.81 19.01
CA GLU A 169 13.81 16.15 19.49
C GLU A 169 14.34 17.27 18.59
N LYS A 170 15.59 17.15 18.13
CA LYS A 170 16.29 18.25 17.45
C LYS A 170 16.40 18.10 15.94
N SER A 171 16.34 16.88 15.43
CA SER A 171 16.62 16.56 14.03
C SER A 171 15.40 16.04 13.25
N ALA A 172 14.25 15.97 13.88
CA ALA A 172 13.01 15.53 13.24
C ALA A 172 11.80 16.28 13.82
N ASN A 173 10.76 16.38 13.02
CA ASN A 173 9.43 16.75 13.46
C ASN A 173 8.44 15.68 13.02
N THR A 174 7.72 15.11 13.96
CA THR A 174 6.80 14.01 13.70
C THR A 174 5.39 14.37 14.10
N VAL A 175 4.46 14.24 13.17
CA VAL A 175 3.05 14.55 13.37
C VAL A 175 2.24 13.27 13.22
N PRO A 176 1.78 12.64 14.32
CA PRO A 176 0.93 11.47 14.28
C PRO A 176 -0.53 11.83 13.96
N CYS A 177 -1.22 10.90 13.31
CA CYS A 177 -2.64 11.02 12.97
C CYS A 177 -3.33 9.68 13.24
N MET A 178 -4.38 9.70 14.06
CA MET A 178 -5.24 8.54 14.25
C MET A 178 -6.20 8.42 13.08
N MET A 179 -6.31 7.21 12.54
CA MET A 179 -7.12 6.88 11.37
C MET A 179 -8.08 5.74 11.71
N PRO A 180 -9.23 6.05 12.34
CA PRO A 180 -10.21 5.03 12.69
C PRO A 180 -10.82 4.41 11.43
N TYR A 181 -11.08 3.12 11.50
CA TYR A 181 -11.69 2.32 10.43
C TYR A 181 -10.90 2.25 9.12
N ILE A 182 -9.65 2.70 9.08
CA ILE A 182 -8.87 2.73 7.83
C ILE A 182 -8.57 1.33 7.31
N THR A 183 -8.42 0.35 8.19
CA THR A 183 -8.17 -1.05 7.84
C THR A 183 -9.43 -1.89 7.81
N ALA A 184 -10.61 -1.28 8.01
CA ALA A 184 -11.88 -2.00 8.07
C ALA A 184 -12.16 -2.84 6.81
N PHE A 185 -11.71 -2.41 5.64
CA PHE A 185 -11.88 -3.18 4.40
C PHE A 185 -11.07 -4.48 4.36
N PHE A 186 -10.09 -4.69 5.24
CA PHE A 186 -9.39 -5.97 5.42
C PHE A 186 -10.17 -6.96 6.30
N MET A 187 -11.22 -6.52 6.97
CA MET A 187 -12.02 -7.40 7.81
C MET A 187 -12.64 -8.52 6.98
N PRO A 188 -12.75 -9.73 7.54
CA PRO A 188 -13.37 -10.85 6.84
C PRO A 188 -14.80 -10.50 6.39
N ARG A 189 -15.09 -10.75 5.12
CA ARG A 189 -16.37 -10.44 4.49
C ARG A 189 -16.76 -11.48 3.46
N ALA A 190 -18.05 -11.55 3.18
CA ALA A 190 -18.62 -12.31 2.08
C ALA A 190 -19.11 -11.38 0.96
N ALA A 191 -19.49 -11.95 -0.17
CA ALA A 191 -20.21 -11.22 -1.21
C ALA A 191 -21.54 -10.65 -0.65
N GLY A 192 -21.80 -9.38 -0.96
CA GLY A 192 -22.97 -8.66 -0.44
C GLY A 192 -22.76 -7.97 0.91
N ASP A 193 -21.64 -8.17 1.59
CA ASP A 193 -21.33 -7.40 2.80
C ASP A 193 -21.04 -5.92 2.49
N ARG A 194 -20.49 -5.62 1.32
CA ARG A 194 -20.37 -4.24 0.80
C ARG A 194 -21.59 -3.94 -0.10
N PRO A 195 -22.14 -2.73 -0.06
CA PRO A 195 -23.19 -2.34 -0.99
C PRO A 195 -22.62 -2.12 -2.38
N ASP A 196 -23.40 -2.41 -3.40
CA ASP A 196 -23.07 -1.98 -4.76
C ASP A 196 -22.94 -0.46 -4.83
N VAL A 197 -22.19 0.06 -5.80
CA VAL A 197 -22.04 1.51 -5.99
C VAL A 197 -23.39 2.19 -6.15
N VAL A 198 -24.24 1.66 -7.01
CA VAL A 198 -25.65 2.07 -7.12
C VAL A 198 -26.51 0.82 -6.89
N PRO A 199 -26.95 0.59 -5.66
CA PRO A 199 -27.79 -0.57 -5.34
C PRO A 199 -29.11 -0.58 -6.14
N GLU A 200 -29.66 -1.76 -6.35
CA GLU A 200 -30.95 -1.91 -7.02
C GLU A 200 -32.04 -1.06 -6.32
N GLY A 201 -32.78 -0.30 -7.10
CA GLY A 201 -33.80 0.63 -6.58
C GLY A 201 -33.27 2.00 -6.12
N ALA A 202 -31.96 2.24 -6.10
CA ALA A 202 -31.42 3.55 -5.83
C ALA A 202 -31.62 4.49 -7.03
N VAL A 203 -32.26 5.64 -6.77
CA VAL A 203 -32.61 6.60 -7.81
C VAL A 203 -31.67 7.79 -7.88
N ASN A 204 -31.22 8.28 -6.72
CA ASN A 204 -30.49 9.54 -6.62
C ASN A 204 -29.36 9.52 -5.58
N PHE A 205 -28.90 8.35 -5.17
CA PHE A 205 -27.75 8.21 -4.30
C PHE A 205 -26.87 7.03 -4.71
N ALA A 206 -25.61 7.06 -4.29
CA ALA A 206 -24.64 6.01 -4.52
C ALA A 206 -23.73 5.84 -3.30
N PHE A 207 -23.17 4.64 -3.14
CA PHE A 207 -22.04 4.39 -2.26
C PHE A 207 -20.75 4.51 -3.06
N ILE A 208 -19.77 5.27 -2.56
CA ILE A 208 -18.49 5.45 -3.22
C ILE A 208 -17.34 5.27 -2.23
N GLY A 209 -16.17 4.94 -2.76
CA GLY A 209 -14.97 4.71 -1.96
C GLY A 209 -14.79 3.25 -1.58
N GLN A 210 -13.88 2.98 -0.68
CA GLN A 210 -13.39 1.63 -0.36
C GLN A 210 -14.43 0.66 0.21
N PHE A 211 -15.58 1.14 0.68
CA PHE A 211 -16.64 0.32 1.24
C PHE A 211 -17.79 0.05 0.26
N ALA A 212 -17.71 0.52 -0.96
CA ALA A 212 -18.62 0.12 -2.03
C ALA A 212 -18.04 -1.08 -2.80
N GLU A 213 -18.91 -1.94 -3.32
CA GLU A 213 -18.49 -3.05 -4.19
C GLU A 213 -18.33 -2.55 -5.62
N THR A 214 -17.25 -2.94 -6.27
CA THR A 214 -17.07 -2.78 -7.72
C THR A 214 -16.43 -4.04 -8.29
N PRO A 215 -16.85 -4.49 -9.48
CA PRO A 215 -16.34 -5.72 -10.06
C PRO A 215 -14.81 -5.67 -10.27
N ARG A 216 -14.15 -6.79 -10.00
CA ARG A 216 -12.72 -7.02 -10.27
C ARG A 216 -11.75 -6.09 -9.56
N ASP A 217 -12.20 -5.38 -8.54
CA ASP A 217 -11.32 -4.55 -7.74
C ASP A 217 -11.61 -4.75 -6.24
N THR A 218 -10.56 -4.83 -5.44
CA THR A 218 -10.68 -5.03 -4.00
C THR A 218 -9.75 -4.13 -3.21
N ILE A 219 -8.96 -3.31 -3.88
CA ILE A 219 -7.88 -2.55 -3.27
C ILE A 219 -8.34 -1.14 -2.90
N PHE A 220 -8.03 -0.71 -1.69
CA PHE A 220 -8.37 0.58 -1.09
C PHE A 220 -7.57 1.78 -1.63
N THR A 221 -7.36 1.86 -2.91
CA THR A 221 -6.54 2.90 -3.53
C THR A 221 -7.37 4.13 -3.91
N THR A 222 -6.68 5.21 -4.24
CA THR A 222 -7.29 6.38 -4.88
C THR A 222 -8.01 5.98 -6.17
N GLU A 223 -7.43 5.05 -6.91
CA GLU A 223 -8.05 4.49 -8.10
C GLU A 223 -9.40 3.84 -7.80
N TYR A 224 -9.49 3.00 -6.77
CA TYR A 224 -10.75 2.40 -6.34
C TYR A 224 -11.82 3.46 -6.06
N SER A 225 -11.44 4.52 -5.35
CA SER A 225 -12.35 5.63 -5.06
C SER A 225 -12.79 6.37 -6.32
N MET A 226 -11.89 6.56 -7.29
CA MET A 226 -12.21 7.16 -8.59
C MET A 226 -13.15 6.28 -9.40
N ARG A 227 -12.89 4.98 -9.47
CA ARG A 227 -13.71 4.01 -10.20
C ARG A 227 -15.13 3.98 -9.68
N THR A 228 -15.32 3.86 -8.37
CA THR A 228 -16.66 3.90 -7.76
C THR A 228 -17.37 5.24 -8.01
N GLY A 229 -16.62 6.35 -8.00
CA GLY A 229 -17.18 7.67 -8.35
C GLY A 229 -17.62 7.76 -9.82
N MET A 230 -16.82 7.24 -10.75
CA MET A 230 -17.18 7.19 -12.18
C MET A 230 -18.39 6.30 -12.40
N GLU A 231 -18.43 5.12 -11.80
CA GLU A 231 -19.56 4.19 -11.88
C GLU A 231 -20.85 4.82 -11.35
N ALA A 232 -20.78 5.51 -10.20
CA ALA A 232 -21.93 6.24 -9.65
C ALA A 232 -22.48 7.27 -10.65
N VAL A 233 -21.60 8.10 -11.25
CA VAL A 233 -22.02 9.12 -12.21
C VAL A 233 -22.61 8.50 -13.48
N TYR A 234 -21.94 7.50 -14.03
CA TYR A 234 -22.41 6.87 -15.28
C TYR A 234 -23.76 6.19 -15.08
N THR A 235 -23.95 5.49 -13.98
CA THR A 235 -25.20 4.80 -13.66
C THR A 235 -26.33 5.79 -13.37
N LEU A 236 -26.13 6.73 -12.44
CA LEU A 236 -27.18 7.68 -12.02
C LEU A 236 -27.57 8.67 -13.12
N CYS A 237 -26.64 9.04 -13.99
CA CYS A 237 -26.89 9.93 -15.12
C CYS A 237 -27.27 9.19 -16.41
N ASN A 238 -27.40 7.86 -16.37
CA ASN A 238 -27.69 7.01 -17.53
C ASN A 238 -26.74 7.29 -18.71
N ILE A 239 -25.43 7.38 -18.42
CA ILE A 239 -24.38 7.57 -19.40
C ILE A 239 -23.95 6.20 -19.90
N ASP A 240 -24.17 5.91 -21.18
CA ASP A 240 -23.72 4.65 -21.81
C ASP A 240 -22.20 4.65 -22.00
N ARG A 241 -21.49 4.44 -20.89
CA ARG A 241 -20.04 4.36 -20.84
C ARG A 241 -19.60 3.45 -19.69
N GLY A 242 -18.77 2.47 -20.01
CA GLY A 242 -18.13 1.65 -18.98
C GLY A 242 -17.02 2.40 -18.23
N VAL A 243 -16.84 2.06 -16.96
CA VAL A 243 -15.65 2.47 -16.20
C VAL A 243 -14.46 1.67 -16.75
N PRO A 244 -13.32 2.30 -17.05
CA PRO A 244 -12.12 1.58 -17.47
C PRO A 244 -11.77 0.46 -16.50
N GLU A 245 -11.48 -0.71 -17.01
CA GLU A 245 -11.09 -1.85 -16.15
C GLU A 245 -9.72 -1.62 -15.51
N VAL A 246 -9.53 -2.18 -14.32
CA VAL A 246 -8.21 -2.28 -13.69
C VAL A 246 -7.35 -3.24 -14.50
N TRP A 247 -6.06 -2.92 -14.65
CA TRP A 247 -5.11 -3.81 -15.32
C TRP A 247 -5.08 -5.17 -14.65
N GLY A 248 -5.49 -6.18 -15.39
CA GLY A 248 -5.58 -7.56 -14.90
C GLY A 248 -4.23 -8.29 -15.02
N SER A 249 -3.21 -7.86 -14.28
CA SER A 249 -1.85 -8.45 -14.34
C SER A 249 -1.84 -9.98 -14.15
N ALA A 250 -2.77 -10.52 -13.38
CA ALA A 250 -2.91 -11.98 -13.22
C ALA A 250 -3.28 -12.74 -14.52
N PHE A 251 -3.74 -12.03 -15.54
CA PHE A 251 -4.10 -12.58 -16.84
C PHE A 251 -3.10 -12.17 -17.95
N ASP A 252 -2.11 -11.33 -17.61
CA ASP A 252 -1.06 -10.96 -18.55
C ASP A 252 0.12 -11.94 -18.45
N ILE A 253 0.35 -12.67 -19.54
CA ILE A 253 1.42 -13.67 -19.57
C ILE A 253 2.81 -13.06 -19.34
N ARG A 254 3.01 -11.80 -19.71
CA ARG A 254 4.29 -11.09 -19.52
C ARG A 254 4.55 -10.86 -18.03
N ASP A 255 3.53 -10.42 -17.30
CA ASP A 255 3.63 -10.23 -15.84
C ASP A 255 3.85 -11.56 -15.12
N LEU A 256 3.18 -12.62 -15.55
CA LEU A 256 3.37 -13.97 -15.01
C LEU A 256 4.79 -14.51 -15.27
N LEU A 257 5.31 -14.34 -16.47
CA LEU A 257 6.68 -14.73 -16.82
C LEU A 257 7.71 -13.95 -16.00
N ASN A 258 7.54 -12.64 -15.88
CA ASN A 258 8.39 -11.80 -15.06
C ASN A 258 8.35 -12.24 -13.58
N ALA A 259 7.17 -12.46 -13.03
CA ALA A 259 7.01 -12.94 -11.65
C ALA A 259 7.72 -14.27 -11.43
N THR A 260 7.60 -15.23 -12.38
CA THR A 260 8.29 -16.51 -12.26
C THR A 260 9.81 -16.39 -12.30
N THR A 261 10.35 -15.43 -13.04
CA THR A 261 11.78 -15.15 -13.10
C THR A 261 12.27 -14.48 -11.81
N LEU A 262 11.50 -13.52 -11.27
CA LEU A 262 11.82 -12.88 -9.99
C LEU A 262 11.84 -13.86 -8.81
N ILE A 263 10.91 -14.82 -8.77
CA ILE A 263 10.89 -15.87 -7.73
C ILE A 263 12.18 -16.73 -7.78
N ARG A 264 12.81 -16.83 -8.93
CA ARG A 264 14.09 -17.54 -9.11
C ARG A 264 15.32 -16.62 -9.02
N ASP A 265 15.21 -15.46 -8.40
CA ASP A 265 16.29 -14.48 -8.28
C ASP A 265 16.89 -14.05 -9.63
N GLY A 266 16.06 -14.01 -10.68
CA GLY A 266 16.49 -13.65 -12.04
C GLY A 266 17.17 -14.78 -12.80
N LYS A 267 17.28 -15.98 -12.24
CA LYS A 267 17.92 -17.14 -12.90
C LYS A 267 17.01 -17.78 -13.93
N PRO A 268 17.54 -18.18 -15.09
CA PRO A 268 16.82 -19.00 -16.05
C PRO A 268 16.40 -20.34 -15.42
N ILE A 269 15.35 -20.94 -15.96
CA ILE A 269 14.89 -22.24 -15.49
C ILE A 269 15.94 -23.34 -15.67
N THR A 270 16.83 -23.19 -16.64
CA THR A 270 17.97 -24.11 -16.91
C THR A 270 18.97 -24.18 -15.78
N ASP A 271 19.06 -23.13 -14.94
CA ASP A 271 20.02 -23.02 -13.84
C ASP A 271 19.46 -23.57 -12.52
N MET A 272 18.22 -24.07 -12.56
CA MET A 272 17.60 -24.68 -11.40
C MET A 272 18.16 -26.07 -11.11
N ASP A 273 18.09 -26.45 -9.84
CA ASP A 273 18.53 -27.79 -9.42
C ASP A 273 17.51 -28.84 -9.86
N MET A 274 17.88 -29.65 -10.85
CA MET A 274 17.03 -30.64 -11.48
C MET A 274 17.80 -31.93 -11.65
N ASN A 275 17.08 -33.04 -11.64
CA ASN A 275 17.67 -34.33 -11.96
C ASN A 275 18.04 -34.45 -13.47
N PRO A 276 18.91 -35.41 -13.87
CA PRO A 276 19.37 -35.50 -15.26
C PRO A 276 18.26 -35.70 -16.29
N LEU A 277 17.18 -36.40 -15.94
CA LEU A 277 16.05 -36.65 -16.84
C LEU A 277 15.22 -35.37 -17.05
N GLU A 278 15.02 -34.61 -15.99
CA GLU A 278 14.34 -33.31 -16.06
C GLU A 278 15.13 -32.32 -16.90
N LYS A 279 16.45 -32.26 -16.73
CA LYS A 279 17.33 -31.42 -17.54
C LYS A 279 17.26 -31.76 -19.02
N LEU A 280 17.28 -33.08 -19.34
CA LEU A 280 17.17 -33.54 -20.72
C LEU A 280 15.82 -33.15 -21.31
N ALA A 281 14.73 -33.42 -20.61
CA ALA A 281 13.37 -33.09 -21.06
C ALA A 281 13.18 -31.56 -21.25
N LEU A 282 13.72 -30.75 -20.35
CA LEU A 282 13.70 -29.31 -20.46
C LEU A 282 14.48 -28.84 -21.70
N HIS A 283 15.69 -29.35 -21.90
CA HIS A 283 16.52 -29.04 -23.07
C HIS A 283 15.81 -29.40 -24.38
N GLU A 284 15.26 -30.61 -24.49
CA GLU A 284 14.46 -30.99 -25.67
C GLU A 284 13.23 -30.11 -25.89
N GLY A 285 12.58 -29.70 -24.80
CA GLY A 285 11.45 -28.77 -24.86
C GLY A 285 11.86 -27.39 -25.40
N ILE A 286 12.95 -26.83 -24.91
CA ILE A 286 13.51 -25.55 -25.38
C ILE A 286 13.91 -25.62 -26.84
N GLU A 287 14.60 -26.69 -27.27
CA GLU A 287 15.00 -26.89 -28.66
C GLU A 287 13.79 -26.95 -29.63
N LYS A 288 12.68 -27.55 -29.20
CA LYS A 288 11.44 -27.58 -30.00
C LYS A 288 10.74 -26.23 -30.12
N LEU A 289 11.00 -25.33 -29.19
CA LEU A 289 10.44 -23.98 -29.22
C LEU A 289 11.27 -23.00 -30.04
N LYS A 290 12.53 -23.31 -30.37
CA LYS A 290 13.40 -22.43 -31.17
C LYS A 290 12.74 -22.03 -32.48
N GLY A 291 12.83 -20.74 -32.81
CA GLY A 291 12.19 -20.16 -34.00
C GLY A 291 10.71 -19.85 -33.86
N THR A 292 10.11 -20.01 -32.67
CA THR A 292 8.74 -19.59 -32.38
C THR A 292 8.72 -18.28 -31.62
N ASP A 293 7.61 -17.54 -31.70
CA ASP A 293 7.37 -16.32 -30.92
C ASP A 293 7.41 -16.61 -29.41
N LEU A 294 7.00 -17.81 -29.00
CA LEU A 294 7.04 -18.24 -27.61
C LEU A 294 8.48 -18.37 -27.10
N TYR A 295 9.41 -18.87 -27.91
CA TYR A 295 10.82 -18.91 -27.55
C TYR A 295 11.35 -17.50 -27.30
N GLY A 296 11.07 -16.57 -28.23
CA GLY A 296 11.47 -15.17 -28.10
C GLY A 296 10.89 -14.52 -26.84
N LEU A 297 9.62 -14.79 -26.52
CA LEU A 297 8.98 -14.28 -25.33
C LEU A 297 9.64 -14.82 -24.05
N LEU A 298 9.87 -16.13 -23.96
CA LEU A 298 10.49 -16.76 -22.79
C LEU A 298 11.93 -16.26 -22.57
N ALA A 299 12.70 -16.07 -23.65
CA ALA A 299 14.05 -15.52 -23.59
C ALA A 299 14.04 -14.04 -23.15
N ALA A 300 13.15 -13.22 -23.72
CA ALA A 300 13.02 -11.81 -23.38
C ALA A 300 12.68 -11.56 -21.90
N PHE A 301 11.97 -12.49 -21.25
CA PHE A 301 11.66 -12.42 -19.82
C PHE A 301 12.63 -13.22 -18.94
N GLY A 302 13.74 -13.71 -19.48
CA GLY A 302 14.77 -14.43 -18.71
C GLY A 302 14.30 -15.77 -18.13
N VAL A 303 13.22 -16.35 -18.68
CA VAL A 303 12.75 -17.67 -18.27
C VAL A 303 13.70 -18.77 -18.78
N ILE A 304 14.20 -18.59 -20.00
CA ILE A 304 15.22 -19.42 -20.64
C ILE A 304 16.41 -18.56 -21.05
N PRO A 305 17.61 -19.11 -21.25
CA PRO A 305 18.76 -18.36 -21.77
C PRO A 305 18.44 -17.76 -23.14
N SER A 306 18.92 -16.53 -23.40
CA SER A 306 18.90 -15.93 -24.73
C SER A 306 20.05 -16.46 -25.57
N ASP A 307 19.80 -16.77 -26.86
CA ASP A 307 20.87 -17.11 -27.80
C ASP A 307 21.71 -15.89 -28.20
N ASP A 308 21.22 -14.65 -27.95
CA ASP A 308 21.93 -13.40 -28.14
C ASP A 308 22.69 -13.03 -26.87
N ALA A 309 24.02 -13.13 -26.90
CA ALA A 309 24.88 -12.73 -25.80
C ALA A 309 24.81 -11.20 -25.46
N ASP A 310 24.25 -10.40 -26.36
CA ASP A 310 24.07 -8.96 -26.23
C ASP A 310 22.62 -8.53 -25.93
N ALA A 311 21.71 -9.47 -25.66
CA ALA A 311 20.36 -9.09 -25.26
C ALA A 311 20.40 -8.32 -23.93
N PRO A 312 19.85 -7.09 -23.86
CA PRO A 312 19.83 -6.34 -22.61
C PRO A 312 19.10 -7.18 -21.55
N ALA A 313 19.69 -7.24 -20.36
CA ALA A 313 19.06 -7.85 -19.20
C ALA A 313 17.62 -7.32 -19.08
N PRO A 314 16.65 -8.18 -18.75
CA PRO A 314 15.26 -7.76 -18.62
C PRO A 314 15.22 -6.53 -17.71
N ALA A 315 14.68 -5.43 -18.21
CA ALA A 315 14.59 -4.19 -17.46
C ALA A 315 13.77 -4.47 -16.18
N THR A 316 14.44 -4.41 -15.04
CA THR A 316 13.79 -4.40 -13.74
C THR A 316 13.04 -3.07 -13.62
N GLY A 317 11.80 -3.08 -14.03
CA GLY A 317 10.95 -1.90 -14.19
C GLY A 317 10.52 -1.78 -15.65
N ALA A 318 9.58 -2.62 -16.08
CA ALA A 318 9.04 -2.55 -17.42
C ALA A 318 8.38 -1.19 -17.66
N VAL A 319 9.08 -0.33 -18.38
CA VAL A 319 8.44 0.74 -19.15
C VAL A 319 7.79 0.03 -20.34
N TYR A 320 6.47 -0.11 -20.29
CA TYR A 320 5.70 -0.66 -21.40
C TYR A 320 5.82 0.28 -22.60
N PRO A 321 6.42 -0.13 -23.73
CA PRO A 321 6.37 0.67 -24.93
C PRO A 321 4.96 0.58 -25.51
N GLY A 322 4.21 1.65 -25.45
CA GLY A 322 2.96 1.74 -26.20
C GLY A 322 1.70 2.23 -25.48
N MET A 323 1.82 2.98 -24.39
CA MET A 323 0.69 3.81 -23.92
C MET A 323 0.98 5.28 -24.27
N HIS A 324 0.48 5.72 -25.39
CA HIS A 324 0.26 7.13 -25.73
C HIS A 324 -1.21 7.48 -25.51
#